data_26060ce4a009d0c9a0a6739995f411ce
#
_entry.id   26060ce4a009d0c9a0a6739995f411ce
#
_cell.length_a   1.000
_cell.length_b   1.000
_cell.length_c   1.000
_cell.angle_alpha   90.00
_cell.angle_beta   90.00
_cell.angle_gamma   90.00
#
_symmetry.space_group_name_H-M   'P 1'
#
loop_
_entity.id
_entity.type
_entity.pdbx_description
1 polymer ?
#
loop_
_entity_poly.entity_id
_entity_poly.type
_entity_poly.pdbx_seq_one_letter_code
_entity_poly.pdbx_strand_id
1 'polypeptide(L)'
;MTEETNNMPQSMIHPTAIIDPQAKIGAGVKIGPYAVIGPHVTIGDGTEIMAHVTIDGWTTIGKDCRFFPSCSIGSEPQDLKYHGEKSYLIIGDRSVFREFVTVSTATGEGEETRIGNDCLFQACTHVAHNCVVGNHVIMSNCAGLAGHVTVEDRVGIAGVHQFVKIGRNSMIGGLAKVVQDIPPFVIADGQPARCIGLNSVGLSRAGIPEEVRRELKKAFRILYRSGLNLRQAIAEMEQELDSYEEVEHFLRFLRNAERGICRGTKD
;
A
#
# COMPACT_ATOMS: atom_id res chain seq x y z
N MET A 1 8.70 12.81 47.29
CA MET A 1 8.09 12.01 46.23
C MET A 1 7.29 12.98 45.36
N THR A 2 7.87 13.44 44.28
CA THR A 2 7.22 14.30 43.30
C THR A 2 6.45 13.39 42.35
N GLU A 3 5.12 13.48 42.41
CA GLU A 3 4.26 12.85 41.38
C GLU A 3 4.60 13.46 40.02
N GLU A 4 5.26 12.70 39.18
CA GLU A 4 5.29 12.99 37.75
C GLU A 4 3.86 12.84 37.23
N THR A 5 3.15 13.95 37.13
CA THR A 5 1.87 14.01 36.40
C THR A 5 2.18 13.69 34.95
N ASN A 6 1.78 12.48 34.54
CA ASN A 6 1.84 12.00 33.17
C ASN A 6 0.92 12.89 32.30
N ASN A 7 1.48 14.01 31.82
CA ASN A 7 0.74 15.02 31.06
C ASN A 7 0.55 14.55 29.61
N MET A 8 -0.32 13.56 29.43
CA MET A 8 -0.69 13.13 28.06
C MET A 8 -1.37 14.31 27.35
N PRO A 9 -0.99 14.61 26.10
CA PRO A 9 -1.57 15.72 25.37
C PRO A 9 -3.10 15.52 25.23
N GLN A 10 -3.85 16.55 25.59
CA GLN A 10 -5.31 16.53 25.51
C GLN A 10 -5.75 16.53 24.04
N SER A 11 -6.72 15.67 23.68
CA SER A 11 -7.31 15.65 22.34
C SER A 11 -8.01 16.97 22.02
N MET A 12 -7.79 17.47 20.79
CA MET A 12 -8.41 18.72 20.31
C MET A 12 -9.50 18.37 19.29
N ILE A 13 -10.75 18.40 19.72
CA ILE A 13 -11.92 18.07 18.90
C ILE A 13 -12.70 19.34 18.59
N HIS A 14 -12.89 19.62 17.29
CA HIS A 14 -13.69 20.77 16.86
C HIS A 14 -15.18 20.56 17.23
N PRO A 15 -15.90 21.58 17.73
CA PRO A 15 -17.28 21.42 18.22
C PRO A 15 -18.30 21.03 17.14
N THR A 16 -17.98 21.15 15.87
CA THR A 16 -18.84 20.69 14.76
C THR A 16 -18.50 19.27 14.27
N ALA A 17 -17.52 18.60 14.87
CA ALA A 17 -17.24 17.20 14.54
C ALA A 17 -18.34 16.31 15.14
N ILE A 18 -18.75 15.29 14.41
CA ILE A 18 -19.71 14.28 14.85
C ILE A 18 -18.96 12.99 15.13
N ILE A 19 -18.90 12.61 16.40
CA ILE A 19 -18.17 11.41 16.84
C ILE A 19 -19.16 10.51 17.57
N ASP A 20 -19.29 9.27 17.11
CA ASP A 20 -20.13 8.28 17.78
C ASP A 20 -19.54 7.98 19.18
N PRO A 21 -20.38 7.90 20.25
CA PRO A 21 -19.91 7.62 21.61
C PRO A 21 -19.17 6.28 21.78
N GLN A 22 -19.33 5.33 20.88
CA GLN A 22 -18.64 4.05 20.90
C GLN A 22 -17.25 4.10 20.26
N ALA A 23 -16.94 5.17 19.50
CA ALA A 23 -15.61 5.35 18.90
C ALA A 23 -14.52 5.46 19.97
N LYS A 24 -13.37 4.85 19.71
CA LYS A 24 -12.22 4.88 20.61
C LYS A 24 -11.18 5.86 20.07
N ILE A 25 -11.02 6.98 20.77
CA ILE A 25 -10.11 8.06 20.36
C ILE A 25 -8.91 8.07 21.28
N GLY A 26 -7.71 7.94 20.71
CA GLY A 26 -6.43 7.96 21.43
C GLY A 26 -6.05 9.33 21.99
N ALA A 27 -4.96 9.37 22.75
CA ALA A 27 -4.45 10.59 23.34
C ALA A 27 -3.87 11.54 22.29
N GLY A 28 -4.09 12.85 22.44
CA GLY A 28 -3.54 13.87 21.55
C GLY A 28 -4.10 13.86 20.11
N VAL A 29 -5.18 13.13 19.86
CA VAL A 29 -5.84 13.12 18.54
C VAL A 29 -6.46 14.49 18.29
N LYS A 30 -6.29 14.99 17.05
CA LYS A 30 -6.90 16.25 16.60
C LYS A 30 -7.98 15.95 15.57
N ILE A 31 -9.20 16.46 15.78
CA ILE A 31 -10.35 16.26 14.88
C ILE A 31 -10.89 17.62 14.45
N GLY A 32 -10.82 17.88 13.15
CA GLY A 32 -11.23 19.12 12.50
C GLY A 32 -12.75 19.27 12.33
N PRO A 33 -13.18 20.42 11.80
CA PRO A 33 -14.59 20.73 11.64
C PRO A 33 -15.28 19.78 10.63
N TYR A 34 -16.53 19.44 10.97
CA TYR A 34 -17.40 18.60 10.13
C TYR A 34 -16.83 17.20 9.82
N ALA A 35 -15.85 16.72 10.58
CA ALA A 35 -15.44 15.33 10.53
C ALA A 35 -16.52 14.43 11.12
N VAL A 36 -16.69 13.22 10.55
CA VAL A 36 -17.66 12.22 11.01
C VAL A 36 -16.95 10.93 11.35
N ILE A 37 -17.09 10.44 12.59
CA ILE A 37 -16.44 9.22 13.08
C ILE A 37 -17.50 8.23 13.54
N GLY A 38 -17.53 7.06 12.91
CA GLY A 38 -18.54 6.00 13.17
C GLY A 38 -18.26 5.18 14.44
N PRO A 39 -19.23 4.32 14.84
CA PRO A 39 -19.23 3.64 16.15
C PRO A 39 -18.12 2.60 16.34
N HIS A 40 -17.65 1.96 15.28
CA HIS A 40 -16.67 0.86 15.36
C HIS A 40 -15.24 1.30 15.02
N VAL A 41 -15.01 2.62 15.06
CA VAL A 41 -13.72 3.22 14.74
C VAL A 41 -12.82 3.29 15.96
N THR A 42 -11.55 2.88 15.78
CA THR A 42 -10.48 3.07 16.77
C THR A 42 -9.37 3.89 16.14
N ILE A 43 -8.95 4.99 16.80
CA ILE A 43 -7.93 5.91 16.31
C ILE A 43 -6.79 5.97 17.33
N GLY A 44 -5.57 5.68 16.87
CA GLY A 44 -4.34 5.72 17.67
C GLY A 44 -3.90 7.15 18.02
N ASP A 45 -3.02 7.23 19.03
CA ASP A 45 -2.54 8.48 19.59
C ASP A 45 -1.90 9.40 18.55
N GLY A 46 -2.01 10.72 18.72
CA GLY A 46 -1.36 11.74 17.90
C GLY A 46 -1.90 11.89 16.47
N THR A 47 -2.89 11.09 16.05
CA THR A 47 -3.46 11.14 14.70
C THR A 47 -4.22 12.46 14.47
N GLU A 48 -4.04 13.05 13.29
CA GLU A 48 -4.68 14.30 12.85
C GLU A 48 -5.73 14.03 11.77
N ILE A 49 -6.99 14.39 12.04
CA ILE A 49 -8.13 14.28 11.14
C ILE A 49 -8.59 15.69 10.79
N MET A 50 -8.47 16.08 9.53
CA MET A 50 -8.81 17.43 9.08
C MET A 50 -10.31 17.56 8.78
N ALA A 51 -10.71 18.71 8.18
CA ALA A 51 -12.10 19.02 7.92
C ALA A 51 -12.77 18.04 6.95
N HIS A 52 -14.06 17.73 7.18
CA HIS A 52 -14.91 16.91 6.28
C HIS A 52 -14.37 15.49 6.04
N VAL A 53 -13.52 14.95 6.88
CA VAL A 53 -13.09 13.55 6.81
C VAL A 53 -14.19 12.66 7.38
N THR A 54 -14.52 11.60 6.67
CA THR A 54 -15.40 10.53 7.18
C THR A 54 -14.59 9.28 7.46
N ILE A 55 -14.69 8.73 8.67
CA ILE A 55 -14.12 7.43 9.05
C ILE A 55 -15.24 6.58 9.60
N ASP A 56 -15.46 5.42 8.99
CA ASP A 56 -16.58 4.55 9.33
C ASP A 56 -16.19 3.07 9.27
N GLY A 57 -17.19 2.17 9.33
CA GLY A 57 -16.97 0.73 9.33
C GLY A 57 -16.16 0.24 10.54
N TRP A 58 -15.73 -1.01 10.49
CA TRP A 58 -14.85 -1.60 11.50
C TRP A 58 -13.41 -1.23 11.21
N THR A 59 -13.07 0.04 11.48
CA THR A 59 -11.79 0.64 11.09
C THR A 59 -10.88 0.87 12.29
N THR A 60 -9.66 0.35 12.21
CA THR A 60 -8.59 0.60 13.19
C THR A 60 -7.47 1.38 12.52
N ILE A 61 -7.12 2.53 13.09
CA ILE A 61 -6.06 3.43 12.63
C ILE A 61 -4.97 3.48 13.69
N GLY A 62 -3.72 3.34 13.25
CA GLY A 62 -2.53 3.46 14.09
C GLY A 62 -2.25 4.88 14.58
N LYS A 63 -1.03 5.10 15.08
CA LYS A 63 -0.58 6.37 15.67
C LYS A 63 -0.05 7.32 14.61
N ASP A 64 -0.10 8.63 14.93
CA ASP A 64 0.54 9.71 14.18
C ASP A 64 0.16 9.74 12.69
N CYS A 65 -1.01 9.21 12.32
CA CYS A 65 -1.55 9.30 10.98
C CYS A 65 -2.12 10.69 10.68
N ARG A 66 -2.20 11.05 9.40
CA ARG A 66 -2.77 12.33 8.98
C ARG A 66 -3.76 12.14 7.86
N PHE A 67 -4.99 12.62 8.05
CA PHE A 67 -6.07 12.57 7.08
C PHE A 67 -6.42 13.99 6.63
N PHE A 68 -6.15 14.29 5.37
CA PHE A 68 -6.43 15.58 4.75
C PHE A 68 -7.91 15.72 4.40
N PRO A 69 -8.39 16.93 4.08
CA PRO A 69 -9.81 17.18 3.91
C PRO A 69 -10.50 16.25 2.90
N SER A 70 -11.73 15.86 3.24
CA SER A 70 -12.62 15.06 2.40
C SER A 70 -12.16 13.64 2.10
N CYS A 71 -11.28 13.06 2.92
CA CYS A 71 -11.02 11.63 2.88
C CYS A 71 -12.26 10.83 3.31
N SER A 72 -12.49 9.66 2.68
CA SER A 72 -13.51 8.69 3.05
C SER A 72 -12.84 7.34 3.36
N ILE A 73 -12.76 7.00 4.64
CA ILE A 73 -11.97 5.88 5.16
C ILE A 73 -12.89 4.85 5.81
N GLY A 74 -12.78 3.58 5.43
CA GLY A 74 -13.57 2.49 5.97
C GLY A 74 -15.01 2.43 5.42
N SER A 75 -15.24 3.05 4.25
CA SER A 75 -16.52 2.93 3.55
C SER A 75 -16.79 1.50 3.09
N GLU A 76 -18.04 1.18 2.88
CA GLU A 76 -18.46 -0.09 2.29
C GLU A 76 -17.72 -0.39 0.98
N PRO A 77 -17.38 -1.66 0.71
CA PRO A 77 -16.77 -2.08 -0.54
C PRO A 77 -17.61 -1.72 -1.77
N GLN A 78 -16.96 -1.27 -2.84
CA GLN A 78 -17.59 -1.10 -4.14
C GLN A 78 -17.61 -2.45 -4.90
N ASP A 79 -18.11 -3.49 -4.24
CA ASP A 79 -18.22 -4.84 -4.78
C ASP A 79 -19.68 -5.33 -4.70
N LEU A 80 -20.22 -5.79 -5.82
CA LEU A 80 -21.59 -6.32 -5.89
C LEU A 80 -21.81 -7.57 -5.02
N LYS A 81 -20.75 -8.20 -4.54
CA LYS A 81 -20.79 -9.36 -3.64
C LYS A 81 -20.92 -8.98 -2.18
N TYR A 82 -20.72 -7.71 -1.84
CA TYR A 82 -20.88 -7.22 -0.47
C TYR A 82 -22.37 -7.14 -0.12
N HIS A 83 -22.77 -7.73 1.00
CA HIS A 83 -24.16 -7.79 1.47
C HIS A 83 -24.33 -7.24 2.90
N GLY A 84 -23.35 -6.44 3.39
CA GLY A 84 -23.41 -5.87 4.73
C GLY A 84 -22.72 -6.74 5.79
N GLU A 85 -21.94 -7.74 5.38
CA GLU A 85 -21.15 -8.57 6.29
C GLU A 85 -20.09 -7.75 7.03
N LYS A 86 -19.73 -8.22 8.24
CA LYS A 86 -18.74 -7.57 9.07
C LYS A 86 -17.34 -7.82 8.52
N SER A 87 -16.71 -6.76 8.02
CA SER A 87 -15.35 -6.77 7.51
C SER A 87 -14.56 -5.59 8.06
N TYR A 88 -13.25 -5.59 7.89
CA TYR A 88 -12.35 -4.69 8.60
C TYR A 88 -11.48 -3.86 7.66
N LEU A 89 -11.05 -2.70 8.18
CA LEU A 89 -9.95 -1.90 7.65
C LEU A 89 -8.93 -1.69 8.76
N ILE A 90 -7.68 -2.06 8.49
CA ILE A 90 -6.56 -1.86 9.42
C ILE A 90 -5.52 -0.96 8.77
N ILE A 91 -5.22 0.16 9.40
CA ILE A 91 -4.19 1.12 8.97
C ILE A 91 -3.11 1.19 10.04
N GLY A 92 -1.86 1.04 9.62
CA GLY A 92 -0.68 1.17 10.49
C GLY A 92 -0.38 2.62 10.88
N ASP A 93 0.82 2.84 11.43
CA ASP A 93 1.24 4.13 11.99
C ASP A 93 1.79 5.09 10.93
N ARG A 94 1.80 6.39 11.22
CA ARG A 94 2.48 7.48 10.49
C ARG A 94 2.13 7.59 9.00
N SER A 95 1.01 7.02 8.59
CA SER A 95 0.56 7.08 7.21
C SER A 95 -0.21 8.37 6.92
N VAL A 96 -0.03 8.92 5.71
CA VAL A 96 -0.60 10.20 5.28
C VAL A 96 -1.57 9.98 4.13
N PHE A 97 -2.80 10.44 4.30
CA PHE A 97 -3.87 10.37 3.32
C PHE A 97 -4.22 11.79 2.88
N ARG A 98 -3.89 12.15 1.64
CA ARG A 98 -4.15 13.48 1.07
C ARG A 98 -5.63 13.62 0.70
N GLU A 99 -5.99 14.77 0.16
CA GLU A 99 -7.37 15.16 -0.11
C GLU A 99 -8.10 14.15 -1.00
N PHE A 100 -9.35 13.87 -0.65
CA PHE A 100 -10.25 12.97 -1.41
C PHE A 100 -9.75 11.52 -1.55
N VAL A 101 -8.86 11.07 -0.71
CA VAL A 101 -8.47 9.65 -0.67
C VAL A 101 -9.65 8.82 -0.18
N THR A 102 -9.87 7.68 -0.82
CA THR A 102 -10.90 6.71 -0.42
C THR A 102 -10.28 5.35 -0.13
N VAL A 103 -10.69 4.72 0.98
CA VAL A 103 -10.25 3.37 1.37
C VAL A 103 -11.47 2.58 1.83
N SER A 104 -11.73 1.43 1.20
CA SER A 104 -12.85 0.56 1.58
C SER A 104 -12.46 -0.48 2.62
N THR A 105 -13.43 -0.94 3.41
CA THR A 105 -13.32 -2.20 4.16
C THR A 105 -13.23 -3.40 3.21
N ALA A 106 -13.11 -4.62 3.71
CA ALA A 106 -13.08 -5.81 2.86
C ALA A 106 -14.49 -6.30 2.48
N THR A 107 -14.57 -7.17 1.49
CA THR A 107 -15.74 -8.02 1.18
C THR A 107 -15.48 -9.40 1.78
N GLY A 108 -16.47 -9.98 2.42
CA GLY A 108 -16.43 -11.27 3.10
C GLY A 108 -16.38 -11.14 4.63
N GLU A 109 -17.11 -12.02 5.31
CA GLU A 109 -17.22 -12.03 6.78
C GLU A 109 -15.85 -12.26 7.42
N GLY A 110 -15.44 -11.34 8.29
CA GLY A 110 -14.18 -11.40 8.99
C GLY A 110 -12.94 -11.03 8.16
N GLU A 111 -13.09 -10.76 6.86
CA GLU A 111 -12.00 -10.35 5.97
C GLU A 111 -11.53 -8.92 6.25
N GLU A 112 -10.32 -8.59 5.80
CA GLU A 112 -9.73 -7.27 6.03
C GLU A 112 -9.08 -6.64 4.80
N THR A 113 -9.15 -5.32 4.71
CA THR A 113 -8.25 -4.46 3.93
C THR A 113 -7.15 -3.97 4.88
N ARG A 114 -5.89 -4.08 4.48
CA ARG A 114 -4.75 -3.74 5.34
C ARG A 114 -3.80 -2.76 4.68
N ILE A 115 -3.41 -1.74 5.42
CA ILE A 115 -2.38 -0.76 5.04
C ILE A 115 -1.31 -0.72 6.12
N GLY A 116 -0.05 -0.80 5.71
CA GLY A 116 1.12 -0.76 6.60
C GLY A 116 1.44 0.65 7.11
N ASN A 117 2.68 0.80 7.58
CA ASN A 117 3.18 2.02 8.19
C ASN A 117 3.86 2.95 7.17
N ASP A 118 3.97 4.24 7.52
CA ASP A 118 4.78 5.23 6.80
C ASP A 118 4.39 5.38 5.31
N CYS A 119 3.13 5.15 4.96
CA CYS A 119 2.62 5.26 3.60
C CYS A 119 2.17 6.68 3.26
N LEU A 120 2.25 7.03 1.97
CA LEU A 120 1.73 8.28 1.43
C LEU A 120 0.73 8.02 0.30
N PHE A 121 -0.51 8.36 0.54
CA PHE A 121 -1.58 8.33 -0.46
C PHE A 121 -1.82 9.76 -0.94
N GLN A 122 -1.39 10.08 -2.17
CA GLN A 122 -1.60 11.40 -2.74
C GLN A 122 -3.08 11.62 -3.13
N ALA A 123 -3.43 12.83 -3.47
CA ALA A 123 -4.82 13.24 -3.67
C ALA A 123 -5.58 12.33 -4.67
N CYS A 124 -6.86 12.08 -4.37
CA CYS A 124 -7.78 11.29 -5.18
C CYS A 124 -7.34 9.83 -5.40
N THR A 125 -6.50 9.24 -4.54
CA THR A 125 -6.18 7.82 -4.63
C THR A 125 -7.31 6.96 -4.06
N HIS A 126 -7.39 5.71 -4.55
CA HIS A 126 -8.36 4.73 -4.09
C HIS A 126 -7.70 3.40 -3.71
N VAL A 127 -8.05 2.87 -2.55
CA VAL A 127 -7.71 1.49 -2.14
C VAL A 127 -9.01 0.72 -1.98
N ALA A 128 -9.25 -0.24 -2.88
CA ALA A 128 -10.42 -1.10 -2.84
C ALA A 128 -10.31 -2.20 -1.77
N HIS A 129 -11.38 -2.97 -1.65
CA HIS A 129 -11.56 -4.04 -0.69
C HIS A 129 -10.49 -5.14 -0.76
N ASN A 130 -10.19 -5.78 0.34
CA ASN A 130 -9.25 -6.91 0.47
C ASN A 130 -7.82 -6.62 -0.04
N CYS A 131 -7.44 -5.35 -0.19
CA CYS A 131 -6.07 -4.99 -0.54
C CYS A 131 -5.14 -5.17 0.65
N VAL A 132 -3.92 -5.64 0.38
CA VAL A 132 -2.82 -5.69 1.36
C VAL A 132 -1.72 -4.78 0.88
N VAL A 133 -1.50 -3.67 1.58
CA VAL A 133 -0.48 -2.67 1.25
C VAL A 133 0.59 -2.68 2.34
N GLY A 134 1.83 -2.90 1.95
CA GLY A 134 3.00 -2.93 2.84
C GLY A 134 3.39 -1.56 3.39
N ASN A 135 4.61 -1.46 3.90
CA ASN A 135 5.13 -0.24 4.50
C ASN A 135 5.82 0.67 3.48
N HIS A 136 5.87 1.98 3.76
CA HIS A 136 6.55 2.99 2.92
C HIS A 136 6.06 3.01 1.47
N VAL A 137 4.81 2.67 1.22
CA VAL A 137 4.19 2.70 -0.12
C VAL A 137 3.77 4.12 -0.46
N ILE A 138 4.03 4.54 -1.69
CA ILE A 138 3.61 5.86 -2.20
C ILE A 138 2.64 5.64 -3.37
N MET A 139 1.41 6.08 -3.23
CA MET A 139 0.43 6.12 -4.32
C MET A 139 0.37 7.54 -4.90
N SER A 140 0.67 7.66 -6.20
CA SER A 140 0.60 8.94 -6.92
C SER A 140 -0.83 9.43 -7.09
N ASN A 141 -1.02 10.71 -7.37
CA ASN A 141 -2.35 11.31 -7.57
C ASN A 141 -3.21 10.48 -8.55
N CYS A 142 -4.47 10.28 -8.18
CA CYS A 142 -5.45 9.52 -8.95
C CYS A 142 -5.09 8.04 -9.17
N ALA A 143 -4.09 7.50 -8.46
CA ALA A 143 -3.80 6.07 -8.51
C ALA A 143 -4.91 5.25 -7.84
N GLY A 144 -5.16 4.04 -8.36
CA GLY A 144 -6.16 3.14 -7.80
C GLY A 144 -5.68 1.70 -7.70
N LEU A 145 -5.96 1.07 -6.58
CA LEU A 145 -5.85 -0.37 -6.39
C LEU A 145 -7.25 -0.98 -6.48
N ALA A 146 -7.48 -1.85 -7.43
CA ALA A 146 -8.70 -2.66 -7.48
C ALA A 146 -8.66 -3.75 -6.38
N GLY A 147 -9.77 -4.48 -6.19
CA GLY A 147 -9.88 -5.45 -5.10
C GLY A 147 -8.80 -6.54 -5.11
N HIS A 148 -8.42 -7.01 -3.92
CA HIS A 148 -7.45 -8.09 -3.70
C HIS A 148 -6.03 -7.84 -4.24
N VAL A 149 -5.63 -6.59 -4.43
CA VAL A 149 -4.25 -6.24 -4.83
C VAL A 149 -3.33 -6.37 -3.61
N THR A 150 -2.19 -7.01 -3.81
CA THR A 150 -1.11 -7.08 -2.82
C THR A 150 0.05 -6.20 -3.27
N VAL A 151 0.47 -5.28 -2.41
CA VAL A 151 1.62 -4.39 -2.63
C VAL A 151 2.62 -4.61 -1.51
N GLU A 152 3.83 -5.01 -1.87
CA GLU A 152 4.91 -5.14 -0.90
C GLU A 152 5.50 -3.77 -0.52
N ASP A 153 6.53 -3.74 0.34
CA ASP A 153 7.11 -2.51 0.89
C ASP A 153 7.82 -1.64 -0.15
N ARG A 154 7.82 -0.31 0.07
CA ARG A 154 8.59 0.69 -0.71
C ARG A 154 8.23 0.74 -2.19
N VAL A 155 6.98 0.59 -2.53
CA VAL A 155 6.48 0.64 -3.92
C VAL A 155 5.92 2.02 -4.25
N GLY A 156 6.20 2.50 -5.48
CA GLY A 156 5.53 3.66 -6.08
C GLY A 156 4.48 3.20 -7.10
N ILE A 157 3.21 3.68 -7.00
CA ILE A 157 2.07 3.08 -7.71
C ILE A 157 1.26 4.09 -8.52
N ALA A 158 0.74 3.60 -9.68
CA ALA A 158 -0.35 4.19 -10.46
C ALA A 158 -1.61 3.29 -10.44
N GLY A 159 -2.21 2.91 -11.58
CA GLY A 159 -3.45 2.10 -11.65
C GLY A 159 -3.19 0.58 -11.72
N VAL A 160 -3.83 -0.21 -10.83
CA VAL A 160 -3.58 -1.66 -10.68
C VAL A 160 -4.88 -2.46 -10.75
N HIS A 161 -4.91 -3.47 -11.65
CA HIS A 161 -6.03 -4.40 -11.80
C HIS A 161 -6.12 -5.37 -10.61
N GLN A 162 -7.34 -5.88 -10.35
CA GLN A 162 -7.60 -6.80 -9.22
C GLN A 162 -6.72 -8.06 -9.25
N PHE A 163 -6.41 -8.56 -8.05
CA PHE A 163 -5.59 -9.76 -7.79
C PHE A 163 -4.12 -9.67 -8.23
N VAL A 164 -3.64 -8.50 -8.64
CA VAL A 164 -2.24 -8.30 -9.00
C VAL A 164 -1.38 -8.19 -7.74
N LYS A 165 -0.17 -8.78 -7.81
CA LYS A 165 0.88 -8.64 -6.80
C LYS A 165 1.97 -7.70 -7.31
N ILE A 166 2.40 -6.75 -6.48
CA ILE A 166 3.48 -5.80 -6.80
C ILE A 166 4.61 -5.99 -5.80
N GLY A 167 5.76 -6.42 -6.30
CA GLY A 167 6.93 -6.72 -5.49
C GLY A 167 7.64 -5.47 -4.95
N ARG A 168 8.34 -5.65 -3.83
CA ARG A 168 9.01 -4.58 -3.08
C ARG A 168 10.01 -3.76 -3.90
N ASN A 169 10.18 -2.49 -3.54
CA ASN A 169 11.07 -1.56 -4.22
C ASN A 169 10.81 -1.42 -5.74
N SER A 170 9.65 -1.82 -6.24
CA SER A 170 9.28 -1.55 -7.63
C SER A 170 8.71 -0.14 -7.80
N MET A 171 8.76 0.37 -9.02
CA MET A 171 8.23 1.69 -9.39
C MET A 171 7.30 1.54 -10.58
N ILE A 172 6.06 1.98 -10.42
CA ILE A 172 5.06 1.99 -11.50
C ILE A 172 4.97 3.42 -12.03
N GLY A 173 5.20 3.57 -13.34
CA GLY A 173 5.09 4.87 -14.02
C GLY A 173 3.70 5.49 -13.92
N GLY A 174 3.62 6.80 -14.03
CA GLY A 174 2.35 7.54 -14.00
C GLY A 174 1.42 7.08 -15.13
N LEU A 175 0.12 6.89 -14.82
CA LEU A 175 -0.91 6.44 -15.76
C LEU A 175 -0.69 5.04 -16.34
N ALA A 176 0.25 4.25 -15.84
CA ALA A 176 0.45 2.87 -16.27
C ALA A 176 -0.76 2.00 -15.92
N LYS A 177 -1.13 1.07 -16.84
CA LYS A 177 -2.18 0.08 -16.63
C LYS A 177 -1.57 -1.27 -16.27
N VAL A 178 -1.51 -1.60 -14.98
CA VAL A 178 -0.95 -2.87 -14.50
C VAL A 178 -2.02 -3.96 -14.50
N VAL A 179 -1.79 -5.04 -15.23
CA VAL A 179 -2.73 -6.18 -15.37
C VAL A 179 -2.10 -7.54 -15.06
N GLN A 180 -0.80 -7.57 -14.80
CA GLN A 180 -0.02 -8.76 -14.42
C GLN A 180 0.88 -8.43 -13.23
N ASP A 181 1.38 -9.46 -12.54
CA ASP A 181 2.24 -9.29 -11.38
C ASP A 181 3.56 -8.59 -11.74
N ILE A 182 3.94 -7.60 -10.95
CA ILE A 182 5.18 -6.83 -11.13
C ILE A 182 6.25 -7.41 -10.21
N PRO A 183 7.35 -7.94 -10.75
CA PRO A 183 8.43 -8.44 -9.91
C PRO A 183 9.02 -7.37 -9.01
N PRO A 184 9.65 -7.74 -7.87
CA PRO A 184 10.37 -6.80 -7.03
C PRO A 184 11.48 -6.06 -7.79
N PHE A 185 11.83 -4.86 -7.34
CA PHE A 185 13.01 -4.09 -7.75
C PHE A 185 12.99 -3.53 -9.19
N VAL A 186 11.89 -3.65 -9.92
CA VAL A 186 11.82 -3.20 -11.33
C VAL A 186 11.05 -1.88 -11.49
N ILE A 187 11.25 -1.25 -12.65
CA ILE A 187 10.38 -0.17 -13.13
C ILE A 187 9.44 -0.77 -14.18
N ALA A 188 8.15 -0.50 -14.03
CA ALA A 188 7.14 -0.85 -15.03
C ALA A 188 6.37 0.40 -15.47
N ASP A 189 6.12 0.53 -16.78
CA ASP A 189 5.42 1.69 -17.35
C ASP A 189 4.61 1.30 -18.59
N GLY A 190 3.68 2.16 -18.98
CA GLY A 190 2.90 2.04 -20.21
C GLY A 190 1.50 1.42 -20.05
N GLN A 191 0.77 1.28 -21.16
CA GLN A 191 -0.60 0.77 -21.24
C GLN A 191 -0.75 -0.29 -22.35
N PRO A 192 -0.75 -1.60 -22.03
CA PRO A 192 -0.50 -2.20 -20.70
C PRO A 192 0.93 -2.02 -20.23
N ALA A 193 1.15 -2.04 -18.92
CA ALA A 193 2.47 -1.89 -18.31
C ALA A 193 3.46 -2.95 -18.82
N ARG A 194 4.71 -2.52 -18.97
CA ARG A 194 5.87 -3.36 -19.32
C ARG A 194 7.01 -3.08 -18.34
N CYS A 195 7.75 -4.11 -17.96
CA CYS A 195 8.97 -3.94 -17.18
C CYS A 195 10.07 -3.38 -18.09
N ILE A 196 10.51 -2.16 -17.82
CA ILE A 196 11.47 -1.41 -18.65
C ILE A 196 12.90 -1.47 -18.14
N GLY A 197 13.10 -1.78 -16.86
CA GLY A 197 14.42 -1.85 -16.25
C GLY A 197 14.39 -2.15 -14.76
N LEU A 198 15.58 -2.25 -14.18
CA LEU A 198 15.76 -2.31 -12.73
C LEU A 198 15.59 -0.92 -12.12
N ASN A 199 14.93 -0.81 -10.97
CA ASN A 199 14.77 0.44 -10.22
C ASN A 199 16.08 0.83 -9.50
N SER A 200 17.13 1.07 -10.27
CA SER A 200 18.49 1.30 -9.74
C SER A 200 18.55 2.50 -8.76
N VAL A 201 17.78 3.55 -9.04
CA VAL A 201 17.70 4.74 -8.16
C VAL A 201 17.00 4.41 -6.84
N GLY A 202 15.86 3.73 -6.90
CA GLY A 202 15.12 3.30 -5.71
C GLY A 202 15.95 2.35 -4.84
N LEU A 203 16.63 1.39 -5.44
CA LEU A 203 17.52 0.45 -4.75
C LEU A 203 18.69 1.15 -4.05
N SER A 204 19.32 2.12 -4.72
CA SER A 204 20.40 2.91 -4.12
C SER A 204 19.90 3.73 -2.92
N ARG A 205 18.72 4.36 -3.04
CA ARG A 205 18.10 5.12 -1.94
C ARG A 205 17.65 4.22 -0.77
N ALA A 206 17.30 2.97 -1.07
CA ALA A 206 16.97 1.97 -0.05
C ALA A 206 18.22 1.38 0.64
N GLY A 207 19.42 1.80 0.25
CA GLY A 207 20.68 1.33 0.83
C GLY A 207 21.09 -0.07 0.39
N ILE A 208 20.53 -0.61 -0.71
CA ILE A 208 20.92 -1.92 -1.24
C ILE A 208 22.35 -1.85 -1.78
N PRO A 209 23.29 -2.71 -1.31
CA PRO A 209 24.69 -2.70 -1.70
C PRO A 209 24.89 -2.86 -3.22
N GLU A 210 26.01 -2.36 -3.74
CA GLU A 210 26.27 -2.37 -5.17
C GLU A 210 26.41 -3.78 -5.74
N GLU A 211 27.03 -4.69 -5.01
CA GLU A 211 27.15 -6.10 -5.35
C GLU A 211 25.78 -6.76 -5.51
N VAL A 212 24.85 -6.51 -4.58
CA VAL A 212 23.47 -7.02 -4.66
C VAL A 212 22.73 -6.43 -5.85
N ARG A 213 22.85 -5.11 -6.08
CA ARG A 213 22.23 -4.45 -7.25
C ARG A 213 22.77 -5.00 -8.57
N ARG A 214 24.02 -5.43 -8.61
CA ARG A 214 24.64 -6.08 -9.78
C ARG A 214 24.01 -7.45 -10.05
N GLU A 215 23.79 -8.26 -9.00
CA GLU A 215 23.08 -9.55 -9.13
C GLU A 215 21.62 -9.36 -9.55
N LEU A 216 20.91 -8.43 -8.98
CA LEU A 216 19.54 -8.10 -9.41
C LEU A 216 19.48 -7.63 -10.88
N LYS A 217 20.52 -6.93 -11.37
CA LYS A 217 20.60 -6.55 -12.79
C LYS A 217 20.82 -7.77 -13.70
N LYS A 218 21.60 -8.77 -13.25
CA LYS A 218 21.73 -10.05 -13.95
C LYS A 218 20.38 -10.79 -13.97
N ALA A 219 19.69 -10.89 -12.80
CA ALA A 219 18.37 -11.48 -12.70
C ALA A 219 17.36 -10.85 -13.68
N PHE A 220 17.31 -9.52 -13.75
CA PHE A 220 16.46 -8.80 -14.72
C PHE A 220 16.81 -9.18 -16.16
N ARG A 221 18.09 -9.27 -16.50
CA ARG A 221 18.52 -9.66 -17.88
C ARG A 221 18.15 -11.09 -18.21
N ILE A 222 18.33 -12.04 -17.28
CA ILE A 222 17.92 -13.43 -17.46
C ILE A 222 16.40 -13.50 -17.67
N LEU A 223 15.61 -12.81 -16.84
CA LEU A 223 14.16 -12.85 -16.95
C LEU A 223 13.60 -12.25 -18.25
N TYR A 224 14.18 -11.15 -18.73
CA TYR A 224 13.56 -10.35 -19.81
C TYR A 224 14.33 -10.32 -21.12
N ARG A 225 15.61 -10.75 -21.16
CA ARG A 225 16.47 -10.60 -22.35
C ARG A 225 17.20 -11.86 -22.79
N SER A 226 17.00 -12.99 -22.09
CA SER A 226 17.62 -14.26 -22.46
C SER A 226 16.84 -15.04 -23.51
N GLY A 227 15.56 -14.69 -23.73
CA GLY A 227 14.64 -15.46 -24.57
C GLY A 227 14.07 -16.71 -23.90
N LEU A 228 14.41 -16.97 -22.65
CA LEU A 228 13.94 -18.12 -21.85
C LEU A 228 12.47 -17.95 -21.43
N ASN A 229 11.76 -19.07 -21.25
CA ASN A 229 10.50 -19.02 -20.54
C ASN A 229 10.74 -18.86 -19.02
N LEU A 230 9.67 -18.52 -18.26
CA LEU A 230 9.79 -18.21 -16.82
C LEU A 230 10.47 -19.34 -16.03
N ARG A 231 10.11 -20.61 -16.30
CA ARG A 231 10.67 -21.77 -15.58
C ARG A 231 12.17 -21.93 -15.87
N GLN A 232 12.57 -21.76 -17.11
CA GLN A 232 13.98 -21.82 -17.51
C GLN A 232 14.77 -20.64 -16.91
N ALA A 233 14.20 -19.43 -16.95
CA ALA A 233 14.83 -18.25 -16.37
C ALA A 233 15.06 -18.40 -14.86
N ILE A 234 14.10 -18.97 -14.13
CA ILE A 234 14.26 -19.27 -12.70
C ILE A 234 15.40 -20.26 -12.49
N ALA A 235 15.45 -21.37 -13.24
CA ALA A 235 16.50 -22.38 -13.10
C ALA A 235 17.90 -21.83 -13.42
N GLU A 236 18.00 -20.94 -14.42
CA GLU A 236 19.27 -20.28 -14.77
C GLU A 236 19.70 -19.30 -13.68
N MET A 237 18.77 -18.50 -13.11
CA MET A 237 19.06 -17.61 -11.99
C MET A 237 19.54 -18.36 -10.75
N GLU A 238 18.98 -19.53 -10.44
CA GLU A 238 19.39 -20.39 -9.32
C GLU A 238 20.83 -20.93 -9.46
N GLN A 239 21.32 -21.06 -10.69
CA GLN A 239 22.67 -21.54 -11.00
C GLN A 239 23.71 -20.41 -11.11
N GLU A 240 23.31 -19.26 -11.63
CA GLU A 240 24.22 -18.20 -12.07
C GLU A 240 24.36 -17.05 -11.04
N LEU A 241 23.41 -16.88 -10.12
CA LEU A 241 23.38 -15.73 -9.22
C LEU A 241 23.90 -16.08 -7.84
N ASP A 242 24.64 -15.14 -7.25
CA ASP A 242 25.01 -15.23 -5.85
C ASP A 242 23.78 -15.10 -4.96
N SER A 243 23.73 -15.91 -3.89
CA SER A 243 22.63 -15.94 -2.94
C SER A 243 22.67 -14.74 -2.01
N TYR A 244 21.81 -13.75 -2.30
CA TYR A 244 21.49 -12.62 -1.42
C TYR A 244 19.99 -12.66 -1.09
N GLU A 245 19.59 -12.08 0.03
CA GLU A 245 18.18 -12.05 0.47
C GLU A 245 17.28 -11.45 -0.63
N GLU A 246 17.74 -10.41 -1.33
CA GLU A 246 17.00 -9.76 -2.41
C GLU A 246 16.87 -10.68 -3.64
N VAL A 247 17.88 -11.45 -3.98
CA VAL A 247 17.83 -12.42 -5.09
C VAL A 247 16.86 -13.54 -4.76
N GLU A 248 16.93 -14.09 -3.55
CA GLU A 248 16.00 -15.11 -3.07
C GLU A 248 14.55 -14.60 -3.03
N HIS A 249 14.37 -13.35 -2.61
CA HIS A 249 13.05 -12.72 -2.64
C HIS A 249 12.51 -12.59 -4.07
N PHE A 250 13.36 -12.15 -5.01
CA PHE A 250 13.01 -12.06 -6.44
C PHE A 250 12.56 -13.44 -6.97
N LEU A 251 13.34 -14.48 -6.73
CA LEU A 251 13.03 -15.85 -7.14
C LEU A 251 11.74 -16.38 -6.51
N ARG A 252 11.56 -16.15 -5.21
CA ARG A 252 10.34 -16.54 -4.49
C ARG A 252 9.10 -15.85 -5.06
N PHE A 253 9.19 -14.56 -5.38
CA PHE A 253 8.09 -13.83 -6.02
C PHE A 253 7.72 -14.45 -7.37
N LEU A 254 8.72 -14.73 -8.22
CA LEU A 254 8.50 -15.33 -9.54
C LEU A 254 7.82 -16.71 -9.48
N ARG A 255 8.20 -17.54 -8.49
CA ARG A 255 7.59 -18.86 -8.28
C ARG A 255 6.12 -18.78 -7.85
N ASN A 256 5.75 -17.72 -7.12
CA ASN A 256 4.44 -17.52 -6.53
C ASN A 256 3.53 -16.56 -7.32
N ALA A 257 3.90 -16.21 -8.55
CA ALA A 257 3.09 -15.34 -9.40
C ALA A 257 1.85 -16.07 -9.93
N GLU A 258 0.68 -15.52 -9.67
CA GLU A 258 -0.61 -16.14 -10.03
C GLU A 258 -1.23 -15.52 -11.29
N ARG A 259 -1.06 -14.19 -11.48
CA ARG A 259 -1.57 -13.43 -12.63
C ARG A 259 -0.62 -13.45 -13.83
N GLY A 260 0.47 -14.21 -13.73
CA GLY A 260 1.57 -14.18 -14.68
C GLY A 260 2.43 -12.91 -14.53
N ILE A 261 3.70 -13.01 -14.86
CA ILE A 261 4.69 -11.92 -14.72
C ILE A 261 4.51 -10.89 -15.83
N CYS A 262 4.51 -9.62 -15.46
CA CYS A 262 4.52 -8.49 -16.37
C CYS A 262 5.67 -8.64 -17.39
N ARG A 263 5.36 -8.50 -18.68
CA ARG A 263 6.34 -8.69 -19.74
C ARG A 263 7.34 -7.54 -19.80
N GLY A 264 8.55 -7.82 -20.27
CA GLY A 264 9.53 -6.78 -20.62
C GLY A 264 9.14 -6.01 -21.89
N THR A 265 9.81 -4.88 -22.11
CA THR A 265 9.78 -4.20 -23.43
C THR A 265 10.42 -5.12 -24.47
N LYS A 266 9.85 -5.17 -25.68
CA LYS A 266 10.58 -5.68 -26.84
C LYS A 266 11.63 -4.64 -27.20
N ASP A 267 12.86 -5.07 -27.42
CA ASP A 267 13.91 -4.22 -28.00
C ASP A 267 13.53 -3.80 -29.41
#